data_1a70fc8b9cb7e1444cfdb457e2b93342
#
_entry.id   1a70fc8b9cb7e1444cfdb457e2b93342
#
_cell.length_a   1.000
_cell.length_b   1.000
_cell.length_c   1.000
_cell.angle_alpha   90.00
_cell.angle_beta   90.00
_cell.angle_gamma   90.00
#
_symmetry.space_group_name_H-M   'P 1'
#
loop_
_entity.id
_entity.type
_entity.pdbx_description
1 polymer ?
#
loop_
_entity_poly.entity_id
_entity_poly.type
_entity_poly.pdbx_seq_one_letter_code
_entity_poly.pdbx_strand_id
1 'polypeptide(L)'
;MTAPAPAPASPQVKTLRCSGCGNPLTVRGMDRTESVACEACGSVIDLTDENLRIISTFQSKIKHKPLIPLGSRGKIRGDLFEVIGYLRRAVTVEGVDYEWSEYLLFNPFKGFRWLSEYNGHWNFLKTTTHIPRKKGEGVRYLDKTFLHFQTAESRVVCVLGEFYWRVQAGETCKYTDYIAPPLILSKEQTAQEIEWSIGEYMEPEALGSAFKLTSPLPARIGVAPNQPSPYAGQASSLWKLMGTLFLAAVFIHLSLFFFSQNRQVYENRFTFQQKDKGKAIVTEFFDLAGRTSNVVIKSAAAPLDNNWLFLNMALISEDGRAYDFGREISYYHGMEGGSAWSEGSFSDEATLPTVPPGRYYLRIEPESSAPMVHYHIQVYRDVPRWAFFFLALGALGILPIVLLWRSARFEGARWSESDHPGTMWTRIPDSTPGEEERKEKTKGEVDR
;
A
#
# COMPACT_ATOMS: atom_id res chain seq x y z
N MET A 1 -7.42 62.51 13.86
CA MET A 1 -8.36 61.81 12.97
C MET A 1 -7.58 61.52 11.69
N THR A 2 -7.03 60.31 11.57
CA THR A 2 -6.33 59.84 10.36
C THR A 2 -7.40 59.36 9.37
N ALA A 3 -7.36 59.88 8.15
CA ALA A 3 -8.27 59.49 7.08
C ALA A 3 -8.13 57.98 6.80
N PRO A 4 -9.24 57.25 6.50
CA PRO A 4 -9.16 55.84 6.15
C PRO A 4 -8.38 55.68 4.83
N ALA A 5 -7.51 54.68 4.79
CA ALA A 5 -6.78 54.33 3.59
C ALA A 5 -7.76 54.07 2.42
N PRO A 6 -7.44 54.50 1.19
CA PRO A 6 -8.32 54.28 0.05
C PRO A 6 -8.55 52.79 -0.16
N ALA A 7 -9.82 52.41 -0.38
CA ALA A 7 -10.20 51.06 -0.71
C ALA A 7 -9.43 50.60 -1.97
N PRO A 8 -8.91 49.35 -2.01
CA PRO A 8 -8.19 48.87 -3.17
C PRO A 8 -9.10 48.94 -4.40
N ALA A 9 -8.61 49.57 -5.47
CA ALA A 9 -9.33 49.70 -6.73
C ALA A 9 -9.81 48.31 -7.19
N SER A 10 -11.11 48.25 -7.55
CA SER A 10 -11.66 47.02 -8.14
C SER A 10 -10.91 46.65 -9.39
N PRO A 11 -10.60 45.36 -9.59
CA PRO A 11 -9.85 44.89 -10.73
C PRO A 11 -10.55 45.28 -12.03
N GLN A 12 -9.89 46.11 -12.87
CA GLN A 12 -10.44 46.55 -14.14
C GLN A 12 -10.08 45.47 -15.20
N VAL A 13 -11.10 44.80 -15.72
CA VAL A 13 -10.97 43.87 -16.88
C VAL A 13 -10.78 44.72 -18.13
N LYS A 14 -9.68 44.47 -18.89
CA LYS A 14 -9.38 45.14 -20.14
C LYS A 14 -9.83 44.30 -21.32
N THR A 15 -10.53 44.87 -22.28
CA THR A 15 -10.94 44.20 -23.49
C THR A 15 -10.12 44.74 -24.67
N LEU A 16 -9.50 43.86 -25.44
CA LEU A 16 -8.69 44.12 -26.64
C LEU A 16 -9.30 43.43 -27.84
N ARG A 17 -8.87 43.77 -29.06
CA ARG A 17 -9.21 43.04 -30.26
C ARG A 17 -7.98 42.25 -30.73
N CYS A 18 -8.19 40.98 -31.07
CA CYS A 18 -7.14 40.16 -31.67
C CYS A 18 -6.61 40.78 -32.97
N SER A 19 -5.33 41.05 -33.04
CA SER A 19 -4.67 41.55 -34.25
C SER A 19 -4.69 40.58 -35.43
N GLY A 20 -4.90 39.26 -35.17
CA GLY A 20 -4.99 38.22 -36.18
C GLY A 20 -6.38 38.03 -36.78
N CYS A 21 -7.47 38.10 -36.01
CA CYS A 21 -8.82 37.79 -36.48
C CYS A 21 -9.89 38.78 -36.02
N GLY A 22 -9.57 39.80 -35.23
CA GLY A 22 -10.52 40.80 -34.76
C GLY A 22 -11.40 40.37 -33.59
N ASN A 23 -11.31 39.11 -33.14
CA ASN A 23 -12.13 38.61 -32.04
C ASN A 23 -11.83 39.34 -30.73
N PRO A 24 -12.84 39.66 -29.87
CA PRO A 24 -12.59 40.32 -28.60
C PRO A 24 -11.81 39.41 -27.65
N LEU A 25 -10.78 39.95 -27.04
CA LEU A 25 -9.94 39.32 -26.03
C LEU A 25 -10.15 40.02 -24.68
N THR A 26 -10.39 39.23 -23.65
CA THR A 26 -10.55 39.73 -22.30
C THR A 26 -9.27 39.49 -21.53
N VAL A 27 -8.66 40.55 -20.97
CA VAL A 27 -7.45 40.47 -20.14
C VAL A 27 -7.82 40.72 -18.70
N ARG A 28 -7.54 39.77 -17.83
CA ARG A 28 -7.92 39.75 -16.39
C ARG A 28 -6.73 39.94 -15.46
N GLY A 29 -5.54 39.50 -15.90
CA GLY A 29 -4.27 39.64 -15.16
C GLY A 29 -3.72 41.05 -15.13
N MET A 30 -4.37 42.00 -15.83
CA MET A 30 -4.03 43.43 -15.90
C MET A 30 -2.59 43.71 -16.33
N ASP A 31 -1.88 44.58 -15.62
CA ASP A 31 -0.50 44.97 -15.90
C ASP A 31 0.54 43.85 -15.67
N ARG A 32 0.07 42.67 -15.25
CA ARG A 32 0.91 41.47 -15.02
C ARG A 32 0.84 40.48 -16.14
N THR A 33 0.00 40.70 -17.17
CA THR A 33 -0.11 39.82 -18.33
C THR A 33 0.75 40.36 -19.45
N GLU A 34 1.70 39.54 -19.94
CA GLU A 34 2.60 39.92 -21.05
C GLU A 34 2.11 39.38 -22.38
N SER A 35 1.41 38.26 -22.41
CA SER A 35 0.88 37.69 -23.64
C SER A 35 -0.54 37.13 -23.45
N VAL A 36 -1.30 37.10 -24.57
CA VAL A 36 -2.64 36.52 -24.62
C VAL A 36 -2.81 35.67 -25.87
N ALA A 37 -3.30 34.46 -25.72
CA ALA A 37 -3.63 33.58 -26.83
C ALA A 37 -5.13 33.67 -27.18
N CYS A 38 -5.40 33.93 -28.45
CA CYS A 38 -6.75 34.03 -28.96
C CYS A 38 -7.41 32.67 -29.10
N GLU A 39 -8.53 32.43 -28.38
CA GLU A 39 -9.29 31.19 -28.45
C GLU A 39 -9.88 30.91 -29.85
N ALA A 40 -10.12 31.95 -30.65
CA ALA A 40 -10.74 31.82 -31.97
C ALA A 40 -9.76 31.45 -33.08
N CYS A 41 -8.55 32.02 -33.12
CA CYS A 41 -7.58 31.79 -34.19
C CYS A 41 -6.24 31.22 -33.75
N GLY A 42 -6.02 31.05 -32.43
CA GLY A 42 -4.76 30.52 -31.89
C GLY A 42 -3.56 31.50 -31.97
N SER A 43 -3.75 32.73 -32.38
CA SER A 43 -2.67 33.74 -32.38
C SER A 43 -2.32 34.10 -30.95
N VAL A 44 -1.02 34.04 -30.59
CA VAL A 44 -0.45 34.55 -29.35
C VAL A 44 0.02 35.99 -29.57
N ILE A 45 -0.50 36.92 -28.82
CA ILE A 45 -0.29 38.35 -28.97
C ILE A 45 0.53 38.87 -27.82
N ASP A 46 1.54 39.66 -28.11
CA ASP A 46 2.35 40.38 -27.15
C ASP A 46 1.61 41.63 -26.66
N LEU A 47 1.30 41.70 -25.38
CA LEU A 47 0.62 42.81 -24.75
C LEU A 47 1.59 43.94 -24.32
N THR A 48 2.90 43.67 -24.35
CA THR A 48 3.93 44.65 -24.04
C THR A 48 4.29 45.48 -25.26
N ASP A 49 3.86 45.05 -26.47
CA ASP A 49 4.02 45.80 -27.71
C ASP A 49 2.75 46.66 -27.96
N GLU A 50 2.94 47.97 -28.15
CA GLU A 50 1.82 48.90 -28.39
C GLU A 50 1.02 48.54 -29.66
N ASN A 51 1.62 47.85 -30.63
CA ASN A 51 0.98 47.40 -31.86
C ASN A 51 0.33 46.02 -31.73
N LEU A 52 0.31 45.41 -30.55
CA LEU A 52 -0.21 44.07 -30.30
C LEU A 52 0.35 43.03 -31.26
N ARG A 53 1.68 42.94 -31.34
CA ARG A 53 2.39 42.06 -32.25
C ARG A 53 2.03 40.58 -31.95
N ILE A 54 1.80 39.82 -33.03
CA ILE A 54 1.62 38.37 -32.97
C ILE A 54 3.00 37.72 -32.78
N ILE A 55 3.19 37.01 -31.63
CA ILE A 55 4.39 36.27 -31.27
C ILE A 55 4.44 34.95 -32.07
N SER A 56 3.31 34.25 -32.09
CA SER A 56 3.17 32.96 -32.77
C SER A 56 1.71 32.71 -33.14
N THR A 57 1.48 31.86 -34.15
CA THR A 57 0.12 31.45 -34.54
C THR A 57 0.03 29.94 -34.44
N PHE A 58 -0.94 29.49 -33.69
CA PHE A 58 -1.24 28.09 -33.46
C PHE A 58 -2.10 27.56 -34.60
N GLN A 59 -1.59 26.77 -35.54
CA GLN A 59 -2.36 26.24 -36.66
C GLN A 59 -3.21 25.01 -36.29
N SER A 60 -3.04 24.41 -35.12
CA SER A 60 -3.89 23.28 -34.77
C SER A 60 -5.27 23.78 -34.37
N LYS A 61 -6.27 23.49 -35.18
CA LYS A 61 -7.68 23.54 -34.79
C LYS A 61 -7.79 22.95 -33.40
N ILE A 62 -8.32 23.72 -32.44
CA ILE A 62 -8.39 23.40 -31.01
C ILE A 62 -8.93 21.98 -30.82
N LYS A 63 -8.04 20.98 -30.80
CA LYS A 63 -8.39 19.59 -30.51
C LYS A 63 -8.63 19.35 -29.00
N HIS A 64 -8.16 20.26 -28.18
CA HIS A 64 -8.12 20.09 -26.73
C HIS A 64 -8.95 21.16 -26.05
N LYS A 65 -10.15 20.80 -25.63
CA LYS A 65 -11.01 21.66 -24.81
C LYS A 65 -10.57 21.55 -23.34
N PRO A 66 -10.28 22.68 -22.64
CA PRO A 66 -9.99 22.67 -21.22
C PRO A 66 -11.13 22.02 -20.42
N LEU A 67 -10.79 21.14 -19.47
CA LEU A 67 -11.77 20.53 -18.55
C LEU A 67 -12.38 21.57 -17.62
N ILE A 68 -11.59 22.59 -17.21
CA ILE A 68 -12.05 23.75 -16.48
C ILE A 68 -12.01 24.93 -17.45
N PRO A 69 -13.17 25.49 -17.87
CA PRO A 69 -13.20 26.60 -18.85
C PRO A 69 -12.46 27.84 -18.36
N LEU A 70 -11.87 28.61 -19.27
CA LEU A 70 -11.31 29.92 -18.98
C LEU A 70 -12.38 30.86 -18.41
N GLY A 71 -12.00 31.70 -17.45
CA GLY A 71 -12.92 32.56 -16.72
C GLY A 71 -13.68 31.87 -15.58
N SER A 72 -13.56 30.54 -15.43
CA SER A 72 -14.15 29.82 -14.29
C SER A 72 -13.51 30.30 -12.98
N ARG A 73 -14.33 30.46 -11.95
CA ARG A 73 -13.90 30.86 -10.61
C ARG A 73 -14.09 29.73 -9.62
N GLY A 74 -13.04 29.42 -8.88
CA GLY A 74 -13.04 28.35 -7.89
C GLY A 74 -12.38 28.77 -6.57
N LYS A 75 -12.95 28.31 -5.46
CA LYS A 75 -12.39 28.56 -4.13
C LYS A 75 -11.47 27.42 -3.73
N ILE A 76 -10.15 27.68 -3.71
CA ILE A 76 -9.13 26.70 -3.32
C ILE A 76 -8.48 27.20 -2.03
N ARG A 77 -8.49 26.38 -0.96
CA ARG A 77 -7.89 26.69 0.35
C ARG A 77 -8.36 28.05 0.94
N GLY A 78 -9.62 28.38 0.70
CA GLY A 78 -10.21 29.64 1.20
C GLY A 78 -10.07 30.83 0.28
N ASP A 79 -9.14 30.82 -0.67
CA ASP A 79 -8.91 31.91 -1.64
C ASP A 79 -9.67 31.65 -2.95
N LEU A 80 -10.22 32.72 -3.54
CA LEU A 80 -10.93 32.65 -4.81
C LEU A 80 -9.96 32.86 -5.97
N PHE A 81 -9.85 31.89 -6.87
CA PHE A 81 -9.02 31.97 -8.07
C PHE A 81 -9.88 31.96 -9.33
N GLU A 82 -9.43 32.66 -10.36
CA GLU A 82 -10.00 32.63 -11.70
C GLU A 82 -9.03 31.95 -12.66
N VAL A 83 -9.51 31.04 -13.50
CA VAL A 83 -8.71 30.40 -14.57
C VAL A 83 -8.53 31.41 -15.69
N ILE A 84 -7.31 31.90 -15.92
CA ILE A 84 -7.02 32.89 -16.94
C ILE A 84 -6.25 32.35 -18.13
N GLY A 85 -5.49 31.26 -17.94
CA GLY A 85 -4.69 30.64 -18.99
C GLY A 85 -4.77 29.11 -18.95
N TYR A 86 -4.49 28.50 -20.07
CA TYR A 86 -4.42 27.06 -20.27
C TYR A 86 -3.27 26.72 -21.21
N LEU A 87 -2.40 25.84 -20.74
CA LEU A 87 -1.31 25.25 -21.52
C LEU A 87 -1.54 23.76 -21.66
N ARG A 88 -1.09 23.20 -22.80
CA ARG A 88 -0.86 21.79 -22.92
C ARG A 88 0.60 21.57 -23.27
N ARG A 89 1.25 20.71 -22.51
CA ARG A 89 2.65 20.34 -22.74
C ARG A 89 2.75 18.85 -23.09
N ALA A 90 3.81 18.46 -23.74
CA ALA A 90 4.12 17.08 -24.07
C ALA A 90 5.58 16.76 -23.83
N VAL A 91 5.86 15.51 -23.46
CA VAL A 91 7.16 14.87 -23.50
C VAL A 91 7.08 13.73 -24.51
N THR A 92 8.09 13.62 -25.37
CA THR A 92 8.17 12.51 -26.33
C THR A 92 9.14 11.46 -25.80
N VAL A 93 8.65 10.26 -25.54
CA VAL A 93 9.45 9.10 -25.13
C VAL A 93 9.27 8.01 -26.16
N GLU A 94 10.35 7.53 -26.79
CA GLU A 94 10.31 6.48 -27.82
C GLU A 94 9.31 6.74 -28.96
N GLY A 95 9.13 8.03 -29.32
CA GLY A 95 8.22 8.45 -30.39
C GLY A 95 6.75 8.56 -29.99
N VAL A 96 6.40 8.35 -28.72
CA VAL A 96 5.07 8.52 -28.15
C VAL A 96 5.01 9.81 -27.34
N ASP A 97 3.99 10.63 -27.59
CA ASP A 97 3.75 11.86 -26.84
C ASP A 97 2.91 11.60 -25.60
N TYR A 98 3.45 11.99 -24.45
CA TYR A 98 2.75 12.01 -23.16
C TYR A 98 2.38 13.46 -22.85
N GLU A 99 1.09 13.77 -22.94
CA GLU A 99 0.59 15.13 -22.82
C GLU A 99 -0.09 15.35 -21.47
N TRP A 100 0.10 16.55 -20.88
CA TRP A 100 -0.61 16.99 -19.68
C TRP A 100 -1.12 18.41 -19.84
N SER A 101 -2.05 18.80 -19.00
CA SER A 101 -2.72 20.09 -18.98
C SER A 101 -2.27 20.94 -17.79
N GLU A 102 -2.04 22.23 -18.03
CA GLU A 102 -1.72 23.20 -17.01
C GLU A 102 -2.68 24.39 -17.10
N TYR A 103 -3.24 24.79 -15.99
CA TYR A 103 -4.18 25.90 -15.87
C TYR A 103 -3.56 27.02 -15.05
N LEU A 104 -3.42 28.19 -15.63
CA LEU A 104 -2.97 29.38 -14.91
C LEU A 104 -4.14 30.00 -14.17
N LEU A 105 -4.00 30.10 -12.86
CA LEU A 105 -4.97 30.69 -11.96
C LEU A 105 -4.49 32.05 -11.49
N PHE A 106 -5.40 33.01 -11.40
CA PHE A 106 -5.11 34.35 -10.92
C PHE A 106 -6.00 34.73 -9.72
N ASN A 107 -5.37 35.35 -8.74
CA ASN A 107 -6.03 36.05 -7.63
C ASN A 107 -5.32 37.39 -7.44
N PRO A 108 -6.03 38.53 -7.40
CA PRO A 108 -5.40 39.87 -7.30
C PRO A 108 -4.50 40.04 -6.08
N PHE A 109 -4.79 39.34 -4.97
CA PHE A 109 -4.07 39.47 -3.71
C PHE A 109 -3.00 38.40 -3.51
N LYS A 110 -3.17 37.19 -4.12
CA LYS A 110 -2.29 36.03 -3.96
C LYS A 110 -1.40 35.80 -5.19
N GLY A 111 -1.63 36.53 -6.29
CA GLY A 111 -0.91 36.39 -7.55
C GLY A 111 -1.28 35.10 -8.29
N PHE A 112 -0.34 34.58 -9.03
CA PHE A 112 -0.52 33.43 -9.89
C PHE A 112 -0.34 32.10 -9.14
N ARG A 113 -1.07 31.09 -9.58
CA ARG A 113 -0.99 29.69 -9.16
C ARG A 113 -1.22 28.82 -10.39
N TRP A 114 -0.87 27.54 -10.26
CA TRP A 114 -1.11 26.57 -11.32
C TRP A 114 -1.93 25.39 -10.82
N LEU A 115 -2.74 24.85 -11.70
CA LEU A 115 -3.25 23.48 -11.60
C LEU A 115 -2.63 22.69 -12.72
N SER A 116 -1.97 21.56 -12.42
CA SER A 116 -1.56 20.59 -13.42
C SER A 116 -2.45 19.37 -13.36
N GLU A 117 -2.76 18.81 -14.53
CA GLU A 117 -3.58 17.60 -14.67
C GLU A 117 -2.87 16.61 -15.61
N TYR A 118 -2.67 15.39 -15.13
CA TYR A 118 -2.18 14.26 -15.90
C TYR A 118 -2.93 12.99 -15.49
N ASN A 119 -3.52 12.29 -16.46
CA ASN A 119 -4.25 11.05 -16.25
C ASN A 119 -5.32 11.11 -15.13
N GLY A 120 -6.02 12.25 -14.99
CA GLY A 120 -7.04 12.48 -13.97
C GLY A 120 -6.48 12.80 -12.58
N HIS A 121 -5.17 12.93 -12.44
CA HIS A 121 -4.51 13.37 -11.21
C HIS A 121 -4.22 14.87 -11.26
N TRP A 122 -4.44 15.56 -10.15
CA TRP A 122 -4.35 17.00 -10.09
C TRP A 122 -3.36 17.47 -9.03
N ASN A 123 -2.64 18.56 -9.35
CA ASN A 123 -1.76 19.25 -8.42
C ASN A 123 -2.05 20.73 -8.42
N PHE A 124 -2.05 21.34 -7.23
CA PHE A 124 -2.10 22.79 -7.07
C PHE A 124 -0.71 23.30 -6.73
N LEU A 125 -0.12 24.12 -7.62
CA LEU A 125 1.26 24.55 -7.55
C LEU A 125 1.38 26.05 -7.33
N LYS A 126 2.49 26.44 -6.71
CA LYS A 126 2.92 27.83 -6.55
C LYS A 126 4.44 27.90 -6.69
N THR A 127 4.95 29.02 -7.18
CA THR A 127 6.39 29.30 -7.20
C THR A 127 6.96 29.28 -5.78
N THR A 128 8.17 28.72 -5.61
CA THR A 128 8.83 28.66 -4.30
C THR A 128 9.41 30.01 -3.91
N THR A 129 9.42 30.28 -2.60
CA THR A 129 10.01 31.53 -2.06
C THR A 129 11.51 31.41 -1.81
N HIS A 130 12.04 30.18 -1.79
CA HIS A 130 13.45 29.88 -1.53
C HIS A 130 13.91 28.81 -2.50
N ILE A 131 15.20 28.83 -2.82
CA ILE A 131 15.82 27.81 -3.68
C ILE A 131 16.05 26.52 -2.88
N PRO A 132 15.54 25.36 -3.33
CA PRO A 132 15.79 24.07 -2.70
C PRO A 132 17.28 23.73 -2.67
N ARG A 133 17.77 23.13 -1.58
CA ARG A 133 19.16 22.73 -1.42
C ARG A 133 19.36 21.27 -1.79
N LYS A 134 20.42 20.96 -2.54
CA LYS A 134 20.76 19.57 -2.90
C LYS A 134 21.03 18.74 -1.64
N LYS A 135 20.45 17.55 -1.54
CA LYS A 135 20.68 16.57 -0.47
C LYS A 135 20.74 15.16 -1.08
N GLY A 136 21.94 14.61 -1.24
CA GLY A 136 22.14 13.32 -1.92
C GLY A 136 21.62 13.34 -3.36
N GLU A 137 20.78 12.37 -3.70
CA GLU A 137 20.10 12.29 -5.00
C GLU A 137 18.82 13.15 -5.08
N GLY A 138 18.40 13.76 -3.99
CA GLY A 138 17.23 14.60 -3.91
C GLY A 138 17.55 16.03 -3.52
N VAL A 139 16.52 16.73 -3.05
CA VAL A 139 16.62 18.11 -2.57
C VAL A 139 15.89 18.29 -1.25
N ARG A 140 16.37 19.23 -0.43
CA ARG A 140 15.69 19.66 0.79
C ARG A 140 15.03 21.03 0.55
N TYR A 141 13.75 21.12 0.83
CA TYR A 141 13.01 22.36 0.81
C TYR A 141 12.22 22.52 2.10
N LEU A 142 12.45 23.62 2.80
CA LEU A 142 12.01 23.80 4.18
C LEU A 142 12.50 22.60 5.04
N ASP A 143 11.62 21.95 5.79
CA ASP A 143 11.98 20.82 6.66
C ASP A 143 11.78 19.44 6.04
N LYS A 144 11.49 19.39 4.72
CA LYS A 144 11.23 18.13 4.01
C LYS A 144 12.31 17.82 2.99
N THR A 145 12.64 16.52 2.89
CA THR A 145 13.50 15.98 1.82
C THR A 145 12.61 15.42 0.72
N PHE A 146 12.87 15.85 -0.50
CA PHE A 146 12.18 15.39 -1.72
C PHE A 146 13.13 14.52 -2.51
N LEU A 147 12.67 13.34 -2.93
CA LEU A 147 13.43 12.40 -3.72
C LEU A 147 13.28 12.73 -5.21
N HIS A 148 14.36 12.60 -5.97
CA HIS A 148 14.31 12.74 -7.42
C HIS A 148 13.36 11.70 -8.02
N PHE A 149 12.45 12.16 -8.88
CA PHE A 149 11.49 11.30 -9.54
C PHE A 149 11.83 11.12 -11.01
N GLN A 150 11.83 12.22 -11.79
CA GLN A 150 12.15 12.19 -13.21
C GLN A 150 12.76 13.50 -13.68
N THR A 151 13.49 13.43 -14.80
CA THR A 151 13.99 14.58 -15.55
C THR A 151 13.69 14.37 -17.03
N ALA A 152 12.99 15.32 -17.66
CA ALA A 152 12.68 15.23 -19.08
C ALA A 152 12.65 16.63 -19.72
N GLU A 153 12.53 16.67 -21.03
CA GLU A 153 12.34 17.91 -21.81
C GLU A 153 10.91 17.94 -22.34
N SER A 154 10.17 18.96 -21.95
CA SER A 154 8.80 19.18 -22.40
C SER A 154 8.74 20.25 -23.49
N ARG A 155 7.71 20.17 -24.33
CA ARG A 155 7.38 21.23 -25.29
C ARG A 155 5.95 21.69 -25.11
N VAL A 156 5.71 22.98 -25.40
CA VAL A 156 4.37 23.57 -25.42
C VAL A 156 3.63 23.14 -26.67
N VAL A 157 2.48 22.47 -26.49
CA VAL A 157 1.63 21.92 -27.56
C VAL A 157 0.43 22.81 -27.86
N CYS A 158 -0.16 23.43 -26.86
CA CYS A 158 -1.34 24.30 -26.99
C CYS A 158 -1.29 25.44 -25.97
N VAL A 159 -1.77 26.62 -26.38
CA VAL A 159 -1.82 27.83 -25.54
C VAL A 159 -3.18 28.49 -25.71
N LEU A 160 -3.88 28.78 -24.61
CA LEU A 160 -5.15 29.54 -24.61
C LEU A 160 -5.16 30.50 -23.42
N GLY A 161 -5.70 31.71 -23.62
CA GLY A 161 -5.87 32.72 -22.56
C GLY A 161 -4.61 33.52 -22.25
N GLU A 162 -4.46 33.98 -21.02
CA GLU A 162 -3.50 34.98 -20.57
C GLU A 162 -2.31 34.38 -19.84
N PHE A 163 -1.10 34.95 -20.07
CA PHE A 163 0.14 34.51 -19.40
C PHE A 163 0.98 35.72 -18.95
N TYR A 164 1.72 35.55 -17.86
CA TYR A 164 2.62 36.57 -17.30
C TYR A 164 4.02 36.54 -17.91
N TRP A 165 4.22 35.78 -19.01
CA TRP A 165 5.43 35.76 -19.83
C TRP A 165 5.06 35.62 -21.32
N ARG A 166 6.04 35.81 -22.19
CA ARG A 166 5.84 35.64 -23.64
C ARG A 166 5.89 34.16 -24.04
N VAL A 167 4.77 33.47 -23.83
CA VAL A 167 4.65 32.06 -24.19
C VAL A 167 4.69 31.85 -25.70
N GLN A 168 5.41 30.81 -26.16
CA GLN A 168 5.50 30.42 -27.55
C GLN A 168 5.09 28.97 -27.76
N ALA A 169 4.40 28.71 -28.87
CA ALA A 169 4.14 27.35 -29.32
C ALA A 169 5.45 26.67 -29.74
N GLY A 170 5.66 25.42 -29.28
CA GLY A 170 6.91 24.68 -29.52
C GLY A 170 8.04 25.05 -28.57
N GLU A 171 7.86 26.01 -27.65
CA GLU A 171 8.83 26.32 -26.61
C GLU A 171 9.16 25.08 -25.80
N THR A 172 10.46 24.82 -25.61
CA THR A 172 10.95 23.68 -24.85
C THR A 172 11.50 24.10 -23.49
N CYS A 173 11.30 23.24 -22.50
CA CYS A 173 11.77 23.44 -21.15
C CYS A 173 12.24 22.11 -20.56
N LYS A 174 13.44 22.10 -19.98
CA LYS A 174 13.90 20.96 -19.18
C LYS A 174 13.27 21.05 -17.80
N TYR A 175 12.51 20.01 -17.41
CA TYR A 175 11.96 19.94 -16.06
C TYR A 175 12.54 18.76 -15.28
N THR A 176 12.59 18.92 -13.96
CA THR A 176 13.03 17.89 -13.04
C THR A 176 12.07 17.89 -11.84
N ASP A 177 11.43 16.76 -11.62
CA ASP A 177 10.48 16.58 -10.54
C ASP A 177 11.10 15.82 -9.37
N TYR A 178 10.79 16.29 -8.16
CA TYR A 178 11.17 15.66 -6.90
C TYR A 178 9.90 15.48 -6.06
N ILE A 179 9.76 14.35 -5.39
CA ILE A 179 8.54 14.02 -4.64
C ILE A 179 8.78 13.79 -3.16
N ALA A 180 7.82 14.23 -2.37
CA ALA A 180 7.61 13.89 -0.95
C ALA A 180 6.10 13.86 -0.69
N PRO A 181 5.38 12.79 -1.08
CA PRO A 181 3.92 12.77 -1.07
C PRO A 181 3.31 13.32 0.23
N PRO A 182 2.28 14.17 0.19
CA PRO A 182 1.52 14.57 -1.00
C PRO A 182 2.12 15.73 -1.82
N LEU A 183 3.37 16.09 -1.59
CA LEU A 183 4.04 17.23 -2.23
C LEU A 183 4.91 16.81 -3.40
N ILE A 184 5.00 17.70 -4.39
CA ILE A 184 5.92 17.65 -5.52
C ILE A 184 6.67 18.98 -5.60
N LEU A 185 7.98 18.92 -5.88
CA LEU A 185 8.80 20.06 -6.24
C LEU A 185 9.20 19.89 -7.70
N SER A 186 8.87 20.85 -8.53
CA SER A 186 9.25 20.89 -9.94
C SER A 186 10.26 22.00 -10.18
N LYS A 187 11.35 21.65 -10.85
CA LYS A 187 12.36 22.58 -11.34
C LYS A 187 12.21 22.69 -12.85
N GLU A 188 11.89 23.88 -13.34
CA GLU A 188 11.88 24.20 -14.76
C GLU A 188 13.13 25.00 -15.11
N GLN A 189 13.78 24.63 -16.19
CA GLN A 189 15.00 25.28 -16.65
C GLN A 189 14.90 25.56 -18.14
N THR A 190 14.90 26.84 -18.45
CA THR A 190 15.07 27.39 -19.84
C THR A 190 16.51 27.82 -20.03
N ALA A 191 16.82 28.40 -21.22
CA ALA A 191 18.12 28.97 -21.49
C ALA A 191 18.44 30.22 -20.66
N GLN A 192 17.39 30.91 -20.15
CA GLN A 192 17.50 32.19 -19.47
C GLN A 192 17.33 32.09 -17.95
N GLU A 193 16.51 31.17 -17.50
CA GLU A 193 16.10 31.12 -16.06
C GLU A 193 15.89 29.70 -15.53
N ILE A 194 15.89 29.62 -14.21
CA ILE A 194 15.49 28.43 -13.45
C ILE A 194 14.37 28.84 -12.52
N GLU A 195 13.22 28.22 -12.70
CA GLU A 195 12.07 28.39 -11.81
C GLU A 195 11.84 27.12 -10.97
N TRP A 196 11.45 27.32 -9.72
CA TRP A 196 11.06 26.25 -8.83
C TRP A 196 9.63 26.45 -8.38
N SER A 197 8.84 25.41 -8.47
CA SER A 197 7.47 25.39 -7.95
C SER A 197 7.27 24.24 -6.97
N ILE A 198 6.41 24.47 -5.99
CA ILE A 198 5.93 23.43 -5.07
C ILE A 198 4.46 23.20 -5.33
N GLY A 199 4.12 21.93 -5.57
CA GLY A 199 2.78 21.44 -5.78
C GLY A 199 2.31 20.54 -4.64
N GLU A 200 1.00 20.48 -4.45
CA GLU A 200 0.34 19.55 -3.56
C GLU A 200 -0.78 18.84 -4.29
N TYR A 201 -0.84 17.53 -4.10
CA TYR A 201 -1.87 16.68 -4.69
C TYR A 201 -3.27 17.13 -4.26
N MET A 202 -4.18 17.18 -5.22
CA MET A 202 -5.58 17.51 -5.00
C MET A 202 -6.50 16.40 -5.51
N GLU A 203 -7.51 16.09 -4.70
CA GLU A 203 -8.53 15.15 -5.13
C GLU A 203 -9.42 15.77 -6.21
N PRO A 204 -9.71 15.10 -7.34
CA PRO A 204 -10.53 15.62 -8.43
C PRO A 204 -11.90 16.06 -7.97
N GLU A 205 -12.49 15.38 -7.00
CA GLU A 205 -13.82 15.68 -6.46
C GLU A 205 -13.84 17.03 -5.74
N ALA A 206 -12.76 17.38 -5.04
CA ALA A 206 -12.59 18.66 -4.39
C ALA A 206 -12.49 19.80 -5.41
N LEU A 207 -11.78 19.58 -6.53
CA LEU A 207 -11.69 20.55 -7.63
C LEU A 207 -13.02 20.72 -8.36
N GLY A 208 -13.70 19.62 -8.70
CA GLY A 208 -15.03 19.66 -9.32
C GLY A 208 -15.99 20.49 -8.51
N SER A 209 -15.99 20.33 -7.19
CA SER A 209 -16.81 21.10 -6.26
C SER A 209 -16.37 22.58 -6.17
N ALA A 210 -15.05 22.85 -6.12
CA ALA A 210 -14.49 24.19 -6.03
C ALA A 210 -14.86 25.07 -7.23
N PHE A 211 -14.80 24.51 -8.45
CA PHE A 211 -15.14 25.19 -9.70
C PHE A 211 -16.60 24.99 -10.15
N LYS A 212 -17.43 24.27 -9.37
CA LYS A 212 -18.84 23.97 -9.67
C LYS A 212 -19.03 23.39 -11.05
N LEU A 213 -18.19 22.41 -11.42
CA LEU A 213 -18.23 21.79 -12.73
C LEU A 213 -19.51 20.97 -12.90
N THR A 214 -20.14 21.08 -14.06
CA THR A 214 -21.37 20.36 -14.39
C THR A 214 -21.11 18.91 -14.80
N SER A 215 -19.90 18.64 -15.31
CA SER A 215 -19.46 17.31 -15.69
C SER A 215 -18.38 16.81 -14.73
N PRO A 216 -18.36 15.52 -14.36
CA PRO A 216 -17.30 14.97 -13.54
C PRO A 216 -15.95 15.06 -14.26
N LEU A 217 -14.88 15.29 -13.51
CA LEU A 217 -13.53 15.21 -14.03
C LEU A 217 -13.17 13.77 -14.40
N PRO A 218 -12.22 13.54 -15.32
CA PRO A 218 -11.80 12.20 -15.72
C PRO A 218 -11.37 11.35 -14.54
N ALA A 219 -11.66 10.05 -14.59
CA ALA A 219 -11.21 9.09 -13.61
C ALA A 219 -9.68 9.00 -13.62
N ARG A 220 -9.08 8.79 -12.45
CA ARG A 220 -7.65 8.62 -12.28
C ARG A 220 -7.17 7.31 -12.92
N ILE A 221 -6.07 7.38 -13.67
CA ILE A 221 -5.39 6.25 -14.29
C ILE A 221 -4.00 6.12 -13.65
N GLY A 222 -3.68 4.94 -13.14
CA GLY A 222 -2.38 4.70 -12.50
C GLY A 222 -2.24 5.31 -11.10
N VAL A 223 -1.01 5.63 -10.73
CA VAL A 223 -0.64 6.27 -9.46
C VAL A 223 0.25 7.47 -9.76
N ALA A 224 -0.21 8.65 -9.38
CA ALA A 224 0.58 9.87 -9.59
C ALA A 224 1.83 9.92 -8.69
N PRO A 225 2.89 10.65 -9.12
CA PRO A 225 4.16 10.75 -8.41
C PRO A 225 4.00 11.15 -6.93
N ASN A 226 3.17 12.13 -6.65
CA ASN A 226 2.93 12.64 -5.29
C ASN A 226 1.55 12.30 -4.72
N GLN A 227 0.81 11.36 -5.32
CA GLN A 227 -0.47 10.92 -4.77
C GLN A 227 -0.27 10.36 -3.35
N PRO A 228 -1.06 10.78 -2.35
CA PRO A 228 -0.99 10.20 -1.02
C PRO A 228 -1.25 8.69 -1.06
N SER A 229 -0.41 7.91 -0.39
CA SER A 229 -0.68 6.48 -0.25
C SER A 229 -1.90 6.27 0.66
N PRO A 230 -2.93 5.52 0.23
CA PRO A 230 -4.07 5.20 1.07
C PRO A 230 -3.69 4.32 2.26
N TYR A 231 -2.48 3.77 2.24
CA TYR A 231 -1.92 2.91 3.29
C TYR A 231 -1.02 3.68 4.26
N ALA A 232 -0.68 4.95 3.97
CA ALA A 232 0.13 5.78 4.85
C ALA A 232 -0.59 6.03 6.18
N GLY A 233 0.12 5.86 7.30
CA GLY A 233 -0.43 6.03 8.65
C GLY A 233 -1.23 4.83 9.19
N GLN A 234 -1.79 3.95 8.35
CA GLN A 234 -2.47 2.75 8.80
C GLN A 234 -1.49 1.69 9.32
N ALA A 235 -0.29 1.64 8.77
CA ALA A 235 0.72 0.65 9.11
C ALA A 235 1.09 0.67 10.61
N SER A 236 1.35 1.83 11.21
CA SER A 236 1.75 1.93 12.61
C SER A 236 0.66 1.45 13.58
N SER A 237 -0.59 1.85 13.33
CA SER A 237 -1.74 1.42 14.15
C SER A 237 -2.01 -0.07 14.00
N LEU A 238 -1.89 -0.60 12.78
CA LEU A 238 -2.03 -2.03 12.52
C LEU A 238 -0.93 -2.84 13.23
N TRP A 239 0.35 -2.41 13.13
CA TRP A 239 1.44 -3.10 13.80
C TRP A 239 1.31 -3.11 15.32
N LYS A 240 0.82 -2.02 15.92
CA LYS A 240 0.51 -1.97 17.36
C LYS A 240 -0.60 -2.97 17.71
N LEU A 241 -1.70 -2.99 16.94
CA LEU A 241 -2.79 -3.92 17.14
C LEU A 241 -2.32 -5.38 17.00
N MET A 242 -1.59 -5.69 15.93
CA MET A 242 -1.08 -7.05 15.67
C MET A 242 -0.09 -7.49 16.77
N GLY A 243 0.80 -6.59 17.22
CA GLY A 243 1.69 -6.85 18.35
C GLY A 243 0.94 -7.16 19.63
N THR A 244 -0.11 -6.40 19.92
CA THR A 244 -0.97 -6.66 21.09
C THR A 244 -1.67 -8.02 21.00
N LEU A 245 -2.25 -8.35 19.85
CA LEU A 245 -2.92 -9.63 19.63
C LEU A 245 -1.93 -10.81 19.66
N PHE A 246 -0.74 -10.64 19.12
CA PHE A 246 0.33 -11.62 19.20
C PHE A 246 0.74 -11.90 20.66
N LEU A 247 0.99 -10.85 21.43
CA LEU A 247 1.33 -10.98 22.86
C LEU A 247 0.20 -11.64 23.64
N ALA A 248 -1.07 -11.30 23.36
CA ALA A 248 -2.22 -11.94 23.96
C ALA A 248 -2.30 -13.43 23.60
N ALA A 249 -2.09 -13.78 22.33
CA ALA A 249 -2.07 -15.18 21.88
C ALA A 249 -0.95 -15.99 22.56
N VAL A 250 0.25 -15.41 22.66
CA VAL A 250 1.39 -16.03 23.38
C VAL A 250 1.04 -16.22 24.86
N PHE A 251 0.50 -15.20 25.50
CA PHE A 251 0.13 -15.27 26.92
C PHE A 251 -0.94 -16.35 27.18
N ILE A 252 -1.99 -16.38 26.35
CA ILE A 252 -3.04 -17.41 26.46
C ILE A 252 -2.44 -18.80 26.24
N HIS A 253 -1.61 -18.97 25.23
CA HIS A 253 -1.01 -20.27 24.92
C HIS A 253 -0.07 -20.74 26.04
N LEU A 254 0.79 -19.87 26.56
CA LEU A 254 1.65 -20.18 27.69
C LEU A 254 0.82 -20.52 28.94
N SER A 255 -0.26 -19.78 29.20
CA SER A 255 -1.17 -20.09 30.32
C SER A 255 -1.77 -21.49 30.15
N LEU A 256 -2.29 -21.82 28.96
CA LEU A 256 -2.81 -23.15 28.68
C LEU A 256 -1.75 -24.23 28.84
N PHE A 257 -0.51 -23.96 28.42
CA PHE A 257 0.62 -24.87 28.57
C PHE A 257 0.97 -25.13 30.04
N PHE A 258 1.10 -24.06 30.87
CA PHE A 258 1.46 -24.17 32.26
C PHE A 258 0.34 -24.80 33.11
N PHE A 259 -0.93 -24.57 32.75
CA PHE A 259 -2.08 -25.12 33.47
C PHE A 259 -2.57 -26.47 32.93
N SER A 260 -1.95 -27.00 31.85
CA SER A 260 -2.24 -28.33 31.34
C SER A 260 -1.59 -29.39 32.25
N GLN A 261 -2.31 -30.48 32.50
CA GLN A 261 -1.77 -31.56 33.30
C GLN A 261 -0.70 -32.38 32.59
N ASN A 262 -0.83 -32.56 31.28
CA ASN A 262 0.02 -33.38 30.43
C ASN A 262 0.45 -34.70 31.09
N ARG A 263 -0.50 -35.37 31.73
CA ARG A 263 -0.26 -36.54 32.58
C ARG A 263 -0.51 -37.82 31.83
N GLN A 264 0.45 -38.73 31.88
CA GLN A 264 0.24 -40.13 31.50
C GLN A 264 -0.63 -40.83 32.55
N VAL A 265 -1.76 -41.36 32.12
CA VAL A 265 -2.78 -41.98 33.00
C VAL A 265 -2.86 -43.49 32.85
N TYR A 266 -2.41 -44.02 31.71
CA TYR A 266 -2.37 -45.44 31.43
C TYR A 266 -1.20 -45.75 30.49
N GLU A 267 -0.59 -46.93 30.70
CA GLU A 267 0.45 -47.49 29.85
C GLU A 267 0.43 -49.03 29.95
N ASN A 268 0.42 -49.70 28.80
CA ASN A 268 0.59 -51.16 28.78
C ASN A 268 1.12 -51.63 27.43
N ARG A 269 1.73 -52.82 27.45
CA ARG A 269 2.27 -53.52 26.28
C ARG A 269 1.43 -54.74 25.99
N PHE A 270 1.11 -54.95 24.73
CA PHE A 270 0.27 -56.01 24.25
C PHE A 270 0.99 -56.79 23.15
N THR A 271 0.53 -58.03 22.93
CA THR A 271 1.03 -58.86 21.82
C THR A 271 -0.18 -59.35 21.03
N PHE A 272 -0.23 -59.02 19.76
CA PHE A 272 -1.18 -59.61 18.82
C PHE A 272 -0.63 -60.92 18.32
N GLN A 273 -1.45 -61.95 18.24
CA GLN A 273 -1.16 -63.21 17.56
C GLN A 273 -2.32 -63.52 16.61
N GLN A 274 -2.02 -64.13 15.45
CA GLN A 274 -3.01 -64.39 14.40
C GLN A 274 -4.21 -65.24 14.90
N LYS A 275 -4.01 -66.12 15.92
CA LYS A 275 -5.07 -66.91 16.56
C LYS A 275 -6.07 -66.05 17.37
N ASP A 276 -5.71 -64.81 17.67
CA ASP A 276 -6.53 -63.88 18.45
C ASP A 276 -7.21 -62.83 17.56
N LYS A 277 -7.14 -63.00 16.24
CA LYS A 277 -7.84 -62.13 15.30
C LYS A 277 -9.35 -62.08 15.61
N GLY A 278 -9.90 -60.87 15.70
CA GLY A 278 -11.32 -60.62 16.02
C GLY A 278 -11.65 -60.71 17.50
N LYS A 279 -10.67 -60.94 18.40
CA LYS A 279 -10.88 -60.86 19.85
C LYS A 279 -10.58 -59.46 20.37
N ALA A 280 -11.52 -58.87 21.09
CA ALA A 280 -11.34 -57.62 21.80
C ALA A 280 -10.55 -57.83 23.10
N ILE A 281 -9.58 -56.99 23.35
CA ILE A 281 -8.88 -56.84 24.62
C ILE A 281 -9.52 -55.68 25.36
N VAL A 282 -9.84 -55.88 26.64
CA VAL A 282 -10.38 -54.83 27.54
C VAL A 282 -9.32 -54.55 28.60
N THR A 283 -8.94 -53.29 28.76
CA THR A 283 -7.96 -52.88 29.75
C THR A 283 -8.57 -52.78 31.15
N GLU A 284 -7.71 -52.63 32.15
CA GLU A 284 -8.15 -52.19 33.46
C GLU A 284 -8.70 -50.77 33.41
N PHE A 285 -9.54 -50.39 34.40
CA PHE A 285 -10.01 -49.03 34.55
C PHE A 285 -8.87 -48.09 34.96
N PHE A 286 -8.85 -46.90 34.37
CA PHE A 286 -7.97 -45.82 34.75
C PHE A 286 -8.75 -44.49 34.90
N ASP A 287 -8.25 -43.60 35.75
CA ASP A 287 -8.93 -42.38 36.09
C ASP A 287 -8.48 -41.22 35.21
N LEU A 288 -9.44 -40.56 34.56
CA LEU A 288 -9.25 -39.28 33.86
C LEU A 288 -9.67 -38.14 34.81
N ALA A 289 -8.75 -37.72 35.68
CA ALA A 289 -9.03 -36.69 36.68
C ALA A 289 -9.03 -35.27 36.09
N GLY A 290 -9.57 -34.30 36.84
CA GLY A 290 -9.51 -32.86 36.53
C GLY A 290 -10.71 -32.35 35.73
N ARG A 291 -10.45 -31.35 34.85
CA ARG A 291 -11.47 -30.74 33.99
C ARG A 291 -11.71 -31.56 32.72
N THR A 292 -12.86 -31.33 32.06
CA THR A 292 -13.05 -31.81 30.68
C THR A 292 -11.91 -31.29 29.78
N SER A 293 -11.17 -32.20 29.15
CA SER A 293 -10.00 -31.90 28.32
C SER A 293 -9.78 -32.99 27.28
N ASN A 294 -8.73 -32.82 26.44
CA ASN A 294 -8.37 -33.84 25.47
C ASN A 294 -7.74 -35.06 26.11
N VAL A 295 -7.90 -36.21 25.45
CA VAL A 295 -7.17 -37.44 25.72
C VAL A 295 -6.41 -37.82 24.47
N VAL A 296 -5.11 -38.05 24.60
CA VAL A 296 -4.24 -38.47 23.52
C VAL A 296 -3.84 -39.94 23.78
N ILE A 297 -4.17 -40.80 22.83
CA ILE A 297 -3.80 -42.19 22.85
C ILE A 297 -2.69 -42.38 21.84
N LYS A 298 -1.49 -42.69 22.33
CA LYS A 298 -0.32 -43.01 21.51
C LYS A 298 -0.20 -44.50 21.39
N SER A 299 -0.06 -44.98 20.16
CA SER A 299 0.12 -46.39 19.83
C SER A 299 1.45 -46.55 19.12
N ALA A 300 2.27 -47.52 19.50
CA ALA A 300 3.52 -47.84 18.85
C ALA A 300 3.61 -49.35 18.65
N ALA A 301 4.12 -49.77 17.49
CA ALA A 301 4.34 -51.16 17.15
C ALA A 301 5.76 -51.33 16.59
N ALA A 302 6.53 -52.25 17.15
CA ALA A 302 7.89 -52.46 16.68
C ALA A 302 8.37 -53.90 16.97
N PRO A 303 9.14 -54.47 16.07
CA PRO A 303 9.40 -53.99 14.71
C PRO A 303 8.27 -54.40 13.74
N LEU A 304 7.91 -53.49 12.81
CA LEU A 304 7.12 -53.84 11.64
C LEU A 304 8.09 -53.93 10.41
N ASP A 305 7.98 -54.98 9.69
CA ASP A 305 8.78 -55.20 8.48
C ASP A 305 7.84 -55.50 7.31
N ASN A 306 7.67 -54.53 6.41
CA ASN A 306 6.72 -54.58 5.31
C ASN A 306 5.34 -55.05 5.72
N ASN A 307 4.83 -54.48 6.85
CA ASN A 307 3.61 -54.91 7.49
C ASN A 307 2.88 -53.77 8.18
N TRP A 308 1.68 -54.04 8.65
CA TRP A 308 0.77 -53.09 9.30
C TRP A 308 0.11 -53.69 10.54
N LEU A 309 -0.30 -52.84 11.46
CA LEU A 309 -1.16 -53.15 12.61
C LEU A 309 -2.30 -52.14 12.62
N PHE A 310 -3.53 -52.59 12.45
CA PHE A 310 -4.73 -51.76 12.66
C PHE A 310 -5.25 -52.01 14.06
N LEU A 311 -5.54 -50.94 14.77
CA LEU A 311 -6.12 -50.94 16.10
C LEU A 311 -7.50 -50.26 16.06
N ASN A 312 -8.57 -51.05 16.11
CA ASN A 312 -9.89 -50.53 16.33
C ASN A 312 -10.09 -50.37 17.85
N MET A 313 -10.22 -49.13 18.30
CA MET A 313 -10.22 -48.82 19.72
C MET A 313 -11.47 -48.04 20.12
N ALA A 314 -11.94 -48.28 21.34
CA ALA A 314 -12.98 -47.49 21.98
C ALA A 314 -12.54 -47.11 23.40
N LEU A 315 -12.55 -45.81 23.71
CA LEU A 315 -12.44 -45.31 25.08
C LEU A 315 -13.85 -45.26 25.69
N ILE A 316 -14.09 -46.10 26.69
CA ILE A 316 -15.43 -46.30 27.25
C ILE A 316 -15.43 -45.88 28.73
N SER A 317 -16.37 -45.03 29.08
CA SER A 317 -16.56 -44.58 30.47
C SER A 317 -17.39 -45.59 31.27
N GLU A 318 -17.26 -45.56 32.57
CA GLU A 318 -18.03 -46.39 33.48
C GLU A 318 -19.57 -46.21 33.36
N ASP A 319 -20.01 -45.03 32.93
CA ASP A 319 -21.42 -44.72 32.63
C ASP A 319 -21.88 -45.14 31.22
N GLY A 320 -21.01 -45.79 30.43
CA GLY A 320 -21.34 -46.40 29.14
C GLY A 320 -21.15 -45.49 27.93
N ARG A 321 -20.60 -44.27 28.07
CA ARG A 321 -20.26 -43.41 26.92
C ARG A 321 -19.02 -43.98 26.22
N ALA A 322 -19.10 -44.17 24.92
CA ALA A 322 -18.00 -44.68 24.10
C ALA A 322 -17.50 -43.64 23.09
N TYR A 323 -16.20 -43.60 22.90
CA TYR A 323 -15.50 -42.82 21.88
C TYR A 323 -14.73 -43.80 21.00
N ASP A 324 -15.29 -44.12 19.83
CA ASP A 324 -14.73 -45.10 18.91
C ASP A 324 -13.77 -44.42 17.93
N PHE A 325 -12.62 -45.02 17.64
CA PHE A 325 -11.63 -44.55 16.69
C PHE A 325 -10.75 -45.72 16.23
N GLY A 326 -10.30 -45.67 14.96
CA GLY A 326 -9.35 -46.62 14.39
C GLY A 326 -8.00 -45.96 14.12
N ARG A 327 -6.91 -46.69 14.28
CA ARG A 327 -5.56 -46.26 13.91
C ARG A 327 -4.79 -47.39 13.24
N GLU A 328 -4.07 -47.06 12.16
CA GLU A 328 -3.19 -47.93 11.49
C GLU A 328 -1.74 -47.48 11.69
N ILE A 329 -0.90 -48.41 12.07
CA ILE A 329 0.55 -48.24 12.16
C ILE A 329 1.13 -49.17 11.11
N SER A 330 1.85 -48.65 10.12
CA SER A 330 2.40 -49.40 9.03
C SER A 330 3.82 -48.93 8.70
N TYR A 331 4.66 -49.85 8.32
CA TYR A 331 6.01 -49.56 7.87
C TYR A 331 6.40 -50.49 6.71
N TYR A 332 6.70 -49.85 5.59
CA TYR A 332 7.13 -50.49 4.36
C TYR A 332 8.47 -49.97 3.91
N HIS A 333 9.30 -50.83 3.35
CA HIS A 333 10.57 -50.43 2.77
C HIS A 333 10.97 -51.36 1.63
N GLY A 334 11.81 -50.85 0.74
CA GLY A 334 12.24 -51.59 -0.42
C GLY A 334 13.38 -50.91 -1.18
N MET A 335 13.73 -51.51 -2.32
CA MET A 335 14.68 -50.94 -3.28
C MET A 335 13.99 -50.78 -4.63
N GLU A 336 14.07 -49.59 -5.20
CA GLU A 336 13.55 -49.33 -6.55
C GLU A 336 14.59 -48.54 -7.35
N GLY A 337 14.93 -49.02 -8.54
CA GLY A 337 15.94 -48.36 -9.39
C GLY A 337 17.33 -48.17 -8.75
N GLY A 338 17.71 -49.01 -7.77
CA GLY A 338 18.97 -48.90 -7.03
C GLY A 338 18.94 -47.94 -5.84
N SER A 339 17.79 -47.27 -5.56
CA SER A 339 17.59 -46.43 -4.41
C SER A 339 16.70 -47.10 -3.37
N ALA A 340 17.10 -47.01 -2.09
CA ALA A 340 16.27 -47.47 -0.97
C ALA A 340 15.14 -46.47 -0.70
N TRP A 341 13.95 -46.99 -0.46
CA TRP A 341 12.80 -46.18 -0.02
C TRP A 341 12.18 -46.78 1.25
N SER A 342 11.53 -45.94 2.05
CA SER A 342 10.72 -46.37 3.18
C SER A 342 9.50 -45.46 3.32
N GLU A 343 8.37 -46.04 3.74
CA GLU A 343 7.08 -45.35 3.94
C GLU A 343 6.44 -45.86 5.22
N GLY A 344 5.70 -44.93 5.91
CA GLY A 344 5.01 -45.23 7.12
C GLY A 344 5.75 -44.83 8.40
N SER A 345 5.25 -45.30 9.55
CA SER A 345 5.78 -45.00 10.88
C SER A 345 5.56 -46.17 11.81
N PHE A 346 6.42 -46.33 12.82
CA PHE A 346 6.23 -47.29 13.90
C PHE A 346 5.30 -46.81 15.01
N SER A 347 4.75 -45.60 14.91
CA SER A 347 3.85 -45.04 15.89
C SER A 347 2.78 -44.13 15.26
N ASP A 348 1.63 -44.08 15.90
CA ASP A 348 0.55 -43.16 15.57
C ASP A 348 -0.15 -42.65 16.84
N GLU A 349 -0.88 -41.54 16.73
CA GLU A 349 -1.64 -40.98 17.86
C GLU A 349 -3.07 -40.62 17.48
N ALA A 350 -4.00 -40.94 18.37
CA ALA A 350 -5.37 -40.49 18.32
C ALA A 350 -5.61 -39.40 19.35
N THR A 351 -6.33 -38.34 18.97
CA THR A 351 -6.74 -37.27 19.90
C THR A 351 -8.24 -37.20 20.00
N LEU A 352 -8.77 -37.42 21.19
CA LEU A 352 -10.18 -37.22 21.54
C LEU A 352 -10.30 -35.84 22.19
N PRO A 353 -11.02 -34.85 21.58
CA PRO A 353 -10.87 -33.46 21.95
C PRO A 353 -11.55 -33.06 23.27
N THR A 354 -12.65 -33.68 23.63
CA THR A 354 -13.51 -33.24 24.74
C THR A 354 -14.03 -34.45 25.53
N VAL A 355 -13.18 -34.94 26.41
CA VAL A 355 -13.52 -36.09 27.27
C VAL A 355 -13.74 -35.61 28.69
N PRO A 356 -14.92 -35.85 29.32
CA PRO A 356 -15.18 -35.50 30.73
C PRO A 356 -14.27 -36.25 31.69
N PRO A 357 -14.12 -35.76 32.95
CA PRO A 357 -13.46 -36.54 33.99
C PRO A 357 -14.31 -37.77 34.36
N GLY A 358 -13.66 -38.85 34.81
CA GLY A 358 -14.32 -40.08 35.19
C GLY A 358 -13.39 -41.28 35.07
N ARG A 359 -13.95 -42.48 35.33
CA ARG A 359 -13.27 -43.76 35.18
C ARG A 359 -13.53 -44.31 33.80
N TYR A 360 -12.48 -44.74 33.13
CA TYR A 360 -12.51 -45.20 31.74
C TYR A 360 -11.68 -46.48 31.56
N TYR A 361 -12.02 -47.23 30.54
CA TYR A 361 -11.20 -48.35 30.06
C TYR A 361 -11.10 -48.28 28.52
N LEU A 362 -10.09 -48.91 27.95
CA LEU A 362 -9.97 -49.08 26.51
C LEU A 362 -10.40 -50.49 26.10
N ARG A 363 -11.25 -50.56 25.09
CA ARG A 363 -11.49 -51.76 24.31
C ARG A 363 -10.63 -51.66 23.05
N ILE A 364 -9.84 -52.68 22.75
CA ILE A 364 -8.87 -52.71 21.67
C ILE A 364 -9.11 -53.99 20.85
N GLU A 365 -9.38 -53.85 19.58
CA GLU A 365 -9.48 -54.93 18.62
C GLU A 365 -8.32 -54.79 17.61
N PRO A 366 -7.22 -55.53 17.83
CA PRO A 366 -6.05 -55.50 16.92
C PRO A 366 -6.28 -56.41 15.70
N GLU A 367 -5.82 -55.91 14.54
CA GLU A 367 -5.78 -56.67 13.28
C GLU A 367 -4.47 -56.43 12.59
N SER A 368 -3.84 -57.52 12.06
CA SER A 368 -2.61 -57.47 11.31
C SER A 368 -2.52 -58.64 10.36
N SER A 369 -1.72 -58.53 9.29
CA SER A 369 -1.31 -59.69 8.45
C SER A 369 -0.13 -60.47 9.02
N ALA A 370 0.63 -59.88 9.94
CA ALA A 370 1.75 -60.54 10.59
C ALA A 370 1.28 -61.61 11.56
N PRO A 371 2.01 -62.73 11.73
CA PRO A 371 1.68 -63.81 12.67
C PRO A 371 1.70 -63.33 14.12
N MET A 372 2.58 -62.38 14.45
CA MET A 372 2.74 -61.80 15.77
C MET A 372 3.27 -60.37 15.66
N VAL A 373 2.64 -59.43 16.46
CA VAL A 373 3.07 -58.03 16.58
C VAL A 373 3.05 -57.64 18.03
N HIS A 374 4.14 -57.03 18.51
CA HIS A 374 4.18 -56.40 19.81
C HIS A 374 3.81 -54.93 19.67
N TYR A 375 2.90 -54.45 20.47
CA TYR A 375 2.49 -53.04 20.45
C TYR A 375 2.31 -52.49 21.86
N HIS A 376 2.43 -51.16 21.93
CA HIS A 376 2.44 -50.40 23.15
C HIS A 376 1.39 -49.30 23.07
N ILE A 377 0.58 -49.17 24.10
CA ILE A 377 -0.45 -48.11 24.19
C ILE A 377 -0.19 -47.25 25.40
N GLN A 378 -0.16 -45.95 25.21
CA GLN A 378 -0.06 -44.93 26.25
C GLN A 378 -1.22 -43.95 26.14
N VAL A 379 -1.84 -43.59 27.26
CA VAL A 379 -2.96 -42.63 27.34
C VAL A 379 -2.50 -41.42 28.13
N TYR A 380 -2.60 -40.26 27.51
CA TYR A 380 -2.25 -38.98 28.12
C TYR A 380 -3.50 -38.12 28.30
N ARG A 381 -3.57 -37.42 29.41
CA ARG A 381 -4.65 -36.48 29.74
C ARG A 381 -4.17 -35.03 29.65
N ASP A 382 -5.02 -34.12 29.08
CA ASP A 382 -4.84 -32.67 29.04
C ASP A 382 -3.48 -32.29 28.39
N VAL A 383 -3.26 -32.78 27.18
CA VAL A 383 -2.02 -32.55 26.41
C VAL A 383 -2.08 -31.22 25.67
N PRO A 384 -1.14 -30.28 25.87
CA PRO A 384 -1.11 -29.01 25.17
C PRO A 384 -0.81 -29.22 23.67
N ARG A 385 -1.55 -28.50 22.80
CA ARG A 385 -1.43 -28.61 21.35
C ARG A 385 -0.92 -27.32 20.74
N TRP A 386 0.25 -27.36 20.12
CA TRP A 386 0.87 -26.22 19.45
C TRP A 386 0.25 -25.90 18.09
N ALA A 387 -0.38 -26.88 17.44
CA ALA A 387 -0.94 -26.70 16.09
C ALA A 387 -1.95 -25.54 16.03
N PHE A 388 -2.86 -25.42 16.99
CA PHE A 388 -3.84 -24.34 17.02
C PHE A 388 -3.22 -22.97 17.27
N PHE A 389 -2.12 -22.91 18.02
CA PHE A 389 -1.36 -21.67 18.23
C PHE A 389 -0.73 -21.19 16.90
N PHE A 390 -0.05 -22.06 16.18
CA PHE A 390 0.54 -21.70 14.89
C PHE A 390 -0.51 -21.36 13.84
N LEU A 391 -1.66 -22.04 13.85
CA LEU A 391 -2.79 -21.73 12.99
C LEU A 391 -3.36 -20.34 13.29
N ALA A 392 -3.51 -20.00 14.57
CA ALA A 392 -3.97 -18.67 14.99
C ALA A 392 -2.95 -17.57 14.60
N LEU A 393 -1.64 -17.81 14.78
CA LEU A 393 -0.59 -16.89 14.32
C LEU A 393 -0.60 -16.71 12.81
N GLY A 394 -0.76 -17.80 12.06
CA GLY A 394 -0.90 -17.74 10.59
C GLY A 394 -2.09 -16.88 10.17
N ALA A 395 -3.25 -17.09 10.79
CA ALA A 395 -4.44 -16.30 10.52
C ALA A 395 -4.27 -14.82 10.87
N LEU A 396 -3.62 -14.49 11.99
CA LEU A 396 -3.28 -13.12 12.37
C LEU A 396 -2.31 -12.47 11.38
N GLY A 397 -1.41 -13.25 10.78
CA GLY A 397 -0.42 -12.75 9.79
C GLY A 397 -1.01 -12.38 8.44
N ILE A 398 -2.17 -12.89 8.06
CA ILE A 398 -2.75 -12.67 6.72
C ILE A 398 -3.00 -11.18 6.45
N LEU A 399 -3.68 -10.49 7.37
CA LEU A 399 -4.05 -9.08 7.17
C LEU A 399 -2.83 -8.15 6.98
N PRO A 400 -1.80 -8.16 7.86
CA PRO A 400 -0.61 -7.33 7.65
C PRO A 400 0.13 -7.70 6.36
N ILE A 401 0.23 -8.97 5.98
CA ILE A 401 0.87 -9.39 4.73
C ILE A 401 0.13 -8.82 3.52
N VAL A 402 -1.20 -8.90 3.49
CA VAL A 402 -2.02 -8.35 2.41
C VAL A 402 -1.85 -6.83 2.32
N LEU A 403 -1.85 -6.12 3.46
CA LEU A 403 -1.67 -4.67 3.47
C LEU A 403 -0.25 -4.25 3.05
N LEU A 404 0.78 -4.96 3.48
CA LEU A 404 2.16 -4.75 3.02
C LEU A 404 2.28 -4.97 1.52
N TRP A 405 1.70 -6.04 0.99
CA TRP A 405 1.69 -6.33 -0.43
C TRP A 405 0.97 -5.24 -1.25
N ARG A 406 -0.20 -4.78 -0.78
CA ARG A 406 -0.95 -3.68 -1.44
C ARG A 406 -0.18 -2.36 -1.39
N SER A 407 0.44 -2.04 -0.25
CA SER A 407 1.28 -0.86 -0.10
C SER A 407 2.50 -0.91 -1.03
N ALA A 408 3.19 -2.05 -1.07
CA ALA A 408 4.32 -2.26 -1.96
C ALA A 408 3.93 -2.15 -3.44
N ARG A 409 2.79 -2.72 -3.83
CA ARG A 409 2.26 -2.61 -5.20
C ARG A 409 1.92 -1.16 -5.56
N PHE A 410 1.34 -0.40 -4.62
CA PHE A 410 1.04 1.02 -4.82
C PHE A 410 2.32 1.84 -5.05
N GLU A 411 3.34 1.66 -4.20
CA GLU A 411 4.62 2.34 -4.37
C GLU A 411 5.36 1.88 -5.64
N GLY A 412 5.29 0.60 -6.00
CA GLY A 412 5.82 0.10 -7.27
C GLY A 412 5.18 0.76 -8.47
N ALA A 413 3.86 0.92 -8.46
CA ALA A 413 3.14 1.63 -9.52
C ALA A 413 3.50 3.13 -9.57
N ARG A 414 3.74 3.77 -8.42
CA ARG A 414 4.23 5.16 -8.36
C ARG A 414 5.57 5.33 -9.06
N TRP A 415 6.54 4.47 -8.76
CA TRP A 415 7.91 4.59 -9.27
C TRP A 415 8.12 4.00 -10.67
N SER A 416 7.12 3.30 -11.23
CA SER A 416 7.24 2.67 -12.56
C SER A 416 7.46 3.67 -13.70
N GLU A 417 6.93 4.90 -13.57
CA GLU A 417 7.06 5.97 -14.55
C GLU A 417 8.23 6.94 -14.25
N SER A 418 9.08 6.61 -13.27
CA SER A 418 10.22 7.45 -12.88
C SER A 418 11.51 7.03 -13.57
N ASP A 419 12.55 7.88 -13.45
CA ASP A 419 13.94 7.53 -13.87
C ASP A 419 14.55 6.40 -13.01
N HIS A 420 13.79 5.88 -12.02
CA HIS A 420 14.26 4.89 -11.05
C HIS A 420 13.28 3.70 -10.91
N PRO A 421 12.88 3.04 -12.01
CA PRO A 421 11.98 1.90 -11.93
C PRO A 421 12.65 0.75 -11.15
N GLY A 422 11.90 0.09 -10.27
CA GLY A 422 12.37 -1.09 -9.52
C GLY A 422 13.10 -0.82 -8.19
N THR A 423 13.32 0.43 -7.77
CA THR A 423 13.96 0.77 -6.48
C THR A 423 12.99 0.82 -5.29
N MET A 424 11.97 -0.01 -5.31
CA MET A 424 10.78 0.01 -4.45
C MET A 424 11.05 0.05 -2.93
N TRP A 425 12.14 -0.55 -2.46
CA TRP A 425 12.38 -0.76 -1.01
C TRP A 425 13.35 0.25 -0.38
N THR A 426 14.11 0.99 -1.17
CA THR A 426 15.17 1.87 -0.67
C THR A 426 14.78 3.36 -0.63
N ARG A 427 13.61 3.73 -1.15
CA ARG A 427 13.21 5.13 -1.35
C ARG A 427 11.89 5.53 -0.68
N ILE A 428 11.48 4.88 0.39
CA ILE A 428 10.38 5.40 1.23
C ILE A 428 10.96 6.60 1.99
N PRO A 429 10.45 7.82 1.79
CA PRO A 429 10.84 8.95 2.63
C PRO A 429 10.49 8.61 4.07
N ASP A 430 11.47 8.71 4.96
CA ASP A 430 11.28 8.50 6.38
C ASP A 430 10.20 9.47 6.89
N SER A 431 8.98 8.96 7.07
CA SER A 431 7.82 9.74 7.49
C SER A 431 7.76 9.91 9.01
N THR A 432 8.86 9.64 9.72
CA THR A 432 8.97 9.87 11.16
C THR A 432 9.54 11.27 11.44
N PRO A 433 8.69 12.23 11.84
CA PRO A 433 9.22 13.46 12.42
C PRO A 433 9.79 13.13 13.81
N GLY A 434 11.09 13.21 14.01
CA GLY A 434 11.64 13.23 15.36
C GLY A 434 12.92 12.46 15.67
N GLU A 435 13.45 11.58 14.81
CA GLU A 435 14.69 10.88 15.15
C GLU A 435 15.98 11.63 14.79
N GLU A 436 15.97 12.49 13.78
CA GLU A 436 17.14 13.33 13.46
C GLU A 436 17.36 14.45 14.47
N GLU A 437 16.29 15.04 15.03
CA GLU A 437 16.42 16.04 16.10
C GLU A 437 17.04 15.47 17.40
N ARG A 438 16.85 14.19 17.64
CA ARG A 438 17.44 13.49 18.78
C ARG A 438 18.95 13.25 18.61
N LYS A 439 19.39 12.98 17.37
CA LYS A 439 20.83 12.76 17.06
C LYS A 439 21.64 14.06 17.02
N GLU A 440 21.05 15.18 16.58
CA GLU A 440 21.72 16.48 16.62
C GLU A 440 21.81 17.05 18.04
N LYS A 441 20.81 16.86 18.91
CA LYS A 441 20.88 17.25 20.32
C LYS A 441 21.92 16.46 21.10
N THR A 442 22.08 15.18 20.80
CA THR A 442 23.09 14.33 21.49
C THR A 442 24.53 14.63 21.03
N LYS A 443 24.72 15.14 19.80
CA LYS A 443 26.03 15.55 19.30
C LYS A 443 26.50 16.92 19.82
N GLY A 444 25.55 17.83 20.08
CA GLY A 444 25.81 19.16 20.63
C GLY A 444 26.09 19.17 22.14
N GLU A 445 25.84 18.06 22.85
CA GLU A 445 26.06 17.94 24.30
C GLU A 445 27.40 17.26 24.65
N VAL A 446 28.08 16.68 23.65
CA VAL A 446 29.41 16.03 23.82
C VAL A 446 30.55 16.98 23.47
N ASP A 447 30.29 18.13 22.85
CA ASP A 447 31.28 19.15 22.47
C ASP A 447 31.18 20.43 23.33
N ARG A 448 30.70 20.33 24.57
CA ARG A 448 30.77 21.42 25.55
C ARG A 448 31.49 20.98 26.81
#